data_cff2585169b5458a21d2775ea1154d1c
#
_entry.id   cff2585169b5458a21d2775ea1154d1c
#
_cell.length_a   1.000
_cell.length_b   1.000
_cell.length_c   1.000
_cell.angle_alpha   90.00
_cell.angle_beta   90.00
_cell.angle_gamma   90.00
#
_symmetry.space_group_name_H-M   'P 1'
#
loop_
_entity.id
_entity.type
_entity.pdbx_description
1 polymer ?
#
loop_
_entity_poly.entity_id
_entity_poly.type
_entity_poly.pdbx_seq_one_letter_code
_entity_poly.pdbx_strand_id
1 'polypeptide(L)'
;VVAGCVAQAEGEEIQHRSPFVDFVVGPQSYHKLPEMIENSSININDEFLQNEKFKNLVFKSSNKVSEFISVQEGCDKFCSFCVVPYTRGAEFSRPIEDILKEVKIYSSNKIKEIILLGQNVNAYHGVGADGKSKDLAYLINKISEVEQIKRIRYMTSHPIDMSDSLIDIHGKNPKLMPFLHLPIQSGSDKILK
;
A
#
# COMPACT_ATOMS: atom_id res chain seq x y z
N VAL A 1 4.63 -0.85 22.99
CA VAL A 1 3.69 -0.62 21.89
C VAL A 1 3.64 -1.84 20.98
N VAL A 2 2.43 -2.33 20.68
CA VAL A 2 2.17 -3.30 19.59
C VAL A 2 1.38 -2.59 18.49
N ALA A 3 1.83 -2.71 17.24
CA ALA A 3 1.23 -1.97 16.14
C ALA A 3 1.16 -2.83 14.87
N GLY A 4 0.16 -2.57 14.02
CA GLY A 4 0.00 -3.27 12.73
C GLY A 4 -1.26 -4.11 12.62
N CYS A 5 -1.28 -5.02 11.62
CA CYS A 5 -2.49 -5.81 11.32
C CYS A 5 -2.89 -6.75 12.46
N VAL A 6 -1.94 -7.29 13.22
CA VAL A 6 -2.24 -8.12 14.40
C VAL A 6 -2.86 -7.27 15.50
N ALA A 7 -2.35 -6.05 15.73
CA ALA A 7 -2.95 -5.10 16.66
C ALA A 7 -4.40 -4.76 16.26
N GLN A 8 -4.66 -4.59 14.96
CA GLN A 8 -6.00 -4.35 14.42
C GLN A 8 -6.95 -5.53 14.61
N ALA A 9 -6.42 -6.76 14.49
CA ALA A 9 -7.25 -7.96 14.57
C ALA A 9 -7.57 -8.38 15.99
N GLU A 10 -6.64 -8.20 16.92
CA GLU A 10 -6.73 -8.75 18.27
C GLU A 10 -7.00 -7.69 19.37
N GLY A 11 -6.72 -6.39 19.09
CA GLY A 11 -7.09 -5.30 19.98
C GLY A 11 -6.80 -5.54 21.47
N GLU A 12 -7.86 -5.54 22.28
CA GLU A 12 -7.80 -5.75 23.73
C GLU A 12 -7.20 -7.09 24.15
N GLU A 13 -7.36 -8.13 23.34
CA GLU A 13 -6.85 -9.47 23.65
C GLU A 13 -5.33 -9.48 23.81
N ILE A 14 -4.61 -8.63 23.10
CA ILE A 14 -3.17 -8.46 23.23
C ILE A 14 -2.81 -7.98 24.64
N GLN A 15 -3.53 -7.00 25.18
CA GLN A 15 -3.27 -6.49 26.54
C GLN A 15 -3.64 -7.51 27.61
N HIS A 16 -4.73 -8.26 27.42
CA HIS A 16 -5.11 -9.33 28.35
C HIS A 16 -4.04 -10.42 28.44
N ARG A 17 -3.46 -10.85 27.31
CA ARG A 17 -2.39 -11.86 27.28
C ARG A 17 -1.03 -11.31 27.69
N SER A 18 -0.83 -9.98 27.52
CA SER A 18 0.46 -9.31 27.74
C SER A 18 0.28 -7.99 28.47
N PRO A 19 0.07 -8.01 29.80
CA PRO A 19 -0.22 -6.78 30.61
C PRO A 19 0.90 -5.72 30.59
N PHE A 20 2.09 -6.06 30.08
CA PHE A 20 3.22 -5.12 29.91
C PHE A 20 3.13 -4.31 28.61
N VAL A 21 2.11 -4.54 27.78
CA VAL A 21 1.86 -3.77 26.56
C VAL A 21 1.02 -2.54 26.93
N ASP A 22 1.60 -1.35 26.80
CA ASP A 22 0.92 -0.08 27.13
C ASP A 22 -0.03 0.35 26.02
N PHE A 23 0.37 0.20 24.75
CA PHE A 23 -0.40 0.69 23.59
C PHE A 23 -0.55 -0.36 22.52
N VAL A 24 -1.77 -0.49 21.98
CA VAL A 24 -2.14 -1.34 20.84
C VAL A 24 -2.72 -0.44 19.74
N VAL A 25 -2.10 -0.42 18.54
CA VAL A 25 -2.39 0.56 17.50
C VAL A 25 -2.59 -0.10 16.14
N GLY A 26 -3.76 0.06 15.57
CA GLY A 26 -4.07 -0.37 14.21
C GLY A 26 -3.30 0.42 13.14
N PRO A 27 -3.20 -0.12 11.91
CA PRO A 27 -2.38 0.48 10.85
C PRO A 27 -2.76 1.90 10.47
N GLN A 28 -4.04 2.24 10.59
CA GLN A 28 -4.55 3.57 10.21
C GLN A 28 -4.35 4.62 11.30
N SER A 29 -3.97 4.21 12.51
CA SER A 29 -3.90 5.06 13.70
C SER A 29 -2.47 5.43 14.11
N TYR A 30 -1.45 5.08 13.31
CA TYR A 30 -0.04 5.39 13.64
C TYR A 30 0.23 6.88 13.90
N HIS A 31 -0.47 7.75 13.21
CA HIS A 31 -0.33 9.20 13.37
C HIS A 31 -0.81 9.70 14.74
N LYS A 32 -1.68 8.94 15.43
CA LYS A 32 -2.18 9.25 16.77
C LYS A 32 -1.23 8.79 17.88
N LEU A 33 -0.25 7.93 17.58
CA LEU A 33 0.62 7.33 18.58
C LEU A 33 1.38 8.36 19.46
N PRO A 34 1.92 9.47 18.92
CA PRO A 34 2.54 10.48 19.77
C PRO A 34 1.58 11.05 20.83
N GLU A 35 0.36 11.39 20.43
CA GLU A 35 -0.67 11.90 21.34
C GLU A 35 -1.10 10.86 22.39
N MET A 36 -1.22 9.60 22.00
CA MET A 36 -1.54 8.50 22.90
C MET A 36 -0.48 8.35 23.99
N ILE A 37 0.80 8.45 23.62
CA ILE A 37 1.93 8.37 24.58
C ILE A 37 1.94 9.56 25.54
N GLU A 38 1.69 10.77 25.04
CA GLU A 38 1.68 11.97 25.85
C GLU A 38 0.52 12.00 26.85
N ASN A 39 -0.66 11.61 26.42
CA ASN A 39 -1.87 11.71 27.22
C ASN A 39 -2.16 10.50 28.11
N SER A 40 -1.51 9.35 27.87
CA SER A 40 -1.68 8.07 28.61
C SER A 40 -3.12 7.61 28.86
N SER A 41 -4.08 8.19 28.15
CA SER A 41 -5.51 8.00 28.39
C SER A 41 -6.21 7.04 27.40
N ILE A 42 -5.58 6.76 26.27
CA ILE A 42 -6.09 5.87 25.22
C ILE A 42 -5.05 4.81 24.93
N ASN A 43 -5.23 3.60 25.44
CA ASN A 43 -4.25 2.52 25.32
C ASN A 43 -4.47 1.65 24.07
N ILE A 44 -5.68 1.70 23.49
CA ILE A 44 -6.05 0.93 22.30
C ILE A 44 -6.64 1.89 21.28
N ASN A 45 -6.14 1.84 20.05
CA ASN A 45 -6.71 2.55 18.91
C ASN A 45 -6.65 1.64 17.69
N ASP A 46 -7.71 0.88 17.49
CA ASP A 46 -7.97 -0.03 16.39
C ASP A 46 -9.13 0.47 15.50
N GLU A 47 -9.50 1.76 15.62
CA GLU A 47 -10.53 2.37 14.79
C GLU A 47 -10.22 2.22 13.30
N PHE A 48 -11.25 1.81 12.57
CA PHE A 48 -11.19 1.55 11.14
C PHE A 48 -11.96 2.61 10.36
N LEU A 49 -11.26 3.67 9.95
CA LEU A 49 -11.86 4.80 9.25
C LEU A 49 -11.56 4.69 7.73
N GLN A 50 -12.49 4.11 6.97
CA GLN A 50 -12.35 3.94 5.52
C GLN A 50 -12.03 5.26 4.78
N ASN A 51 -12.56 6.38 5.26
CA ASN A 51 -12.43 7.69 4.62
C ASN A 51 -11.12 8.42 4.96
N GLU A 52 -10.27 7.87 5.83
CA GLU A 52 -9.02 8.50 6.26
C GLU A 52 -7.76 7.85 5.70
N LYS A 53 -7.93 6.83 4.85
CA LYS A 53 -6.80 6.20 4.17
C LYS A 53 -5.97 7.25 3.44
N PHE A 54 -4.66 7.27 3.70
CA PHE A 54 -3.69 8.18 3.09
C PHE A 54 -3.78 9.68 3.46
N LYS A 55 -4.72 10.13 4.30
CA LYS A 55 -4.84 11.56 4.64
C LYS A 55 -3.64 12.10 5.45
N ASN A 56 -3.02 11.26 6.26
CA ASN A 56 -1.97 11.66 7.20
C ASN A 56 -0.57 11.21 6.77
N LEU A 57 -0.31 11.09 5.46
CA LEU A 57 1.00 10.74 4.95
C LEU A 57 1.99 11.89 5.16
N VAL A 58 3.08 11.60 5.85
CA VAL A 58 4.21 12.52 6.01
C VAL A 58 5.32 12.10 5.07
N PHE A 59 5.61 12.95 4.08
CA PHE A 59 6.71 12.72 3.15
C PHE A 59 8.02 13.20 3.76
N LYS A 60 8.93 12.28 4.05
CA LYS A 60 10.28 12.62 4.54
C LYS A 60 11.27 12.48 3.39
N SER A 61 12.07 13.52 3.20
CA SER A 61 13.26 13.41 2.35
C SER A 61 14.21 12.37 2.96
N SER A 62 14.63 11.41 2.15
CA SER A 62 15.65 10.42 2.55
C SER A 62 16.88 10.55 1.63
N ASN A 63 18.07 10.26 2.17
CA ASN A 63 19.30 10.17 1.37
C ASN A 63 19.43 8.83 0.63
N LYS A 64 18.31 8.16 0.34
CA LYS A 64 18.25 6.87 -0.34
C LYS A 64 18.19 7.05 -1.85
N VAL A 65 18.49 5.99 -2.58
CA VAL A 65 18.34 5.91 -4.04
C VAL A 65 16.94 5.45 -4.44
N SER A 66 16.30 4.65 -3.57
CA SER A 66 14.99 4.05 -3.79
C SER A 66 14.02 4.49 -2.70
N GLU A 67 12.74 4.69 -3.05
CA GLU A 67 11.68 4.99 -2.09
C GLU A 67 10.41 4.21 -2.39
N PHE A 68 9.64 3.93 -1.32
CA PHE A 68 8.38 3.24 -1.39
C PHE A 68 7.21 4.23 -1.45
N ILE A 69 6.25 3.96 -2.32
CA ILE A 69 5.00 4.73 -2.40
C ILE A 69 3.82 3.77 -2.25
N SER A 70 3.06 3.93 -1.18
CA SER A 70 1.79 3.22 -1.03
C SER A 70 0.75 3.83 -1.96
N VAL A 71 0.30 3.08 -2.95
CA VAL A 71 -0.66 3.52 -3.98
C VAL A 71 -2.06 2.96 -3.74
N GLN A 72 -2.15 1.88 -2.96
CA GLN A 72 -3.40 1.16 -2.72
C GLN A 72 -3.40 0.60 -1.30
N GLU A 73 -4.53 0.61 -0.62
CA GLU A 73 -4.72 0.01 0.71
C GLU A 73 -6.05 -0.75 0.77
N GLY A 74 -6.04 -1.91 1.46
CA GLY A 74 -7.16 -2.81 1.56
C GLY A 74 -7.20 -3.81 0.40
N CYS A 75 -8.14 -4.75 0.43
CA CYS A 75 -8.30 -5.75 -0.62
C CYS A 75 -9.68 -6.41 -0.55
N ASP A 76 -10.37 -6.48 -1.69
CA ASP A 76 -11.72 -7.05 -1.80
C ASP A 76 -11.72 -8.50 -2.35
N LYS A 77 -10.56 -9.18 -2.34
CA LYS A 77 -10.46 -10.56 -2.89
C LYS A 77 -10.97 -11.65 -1.94
N PHE A 78 -10.97 -11.41 -0.62
CA PHE A 78 -11.45 -12.37 0.38
C PHE A 78 -10.89 -13.79 0.21
N CYS A 79 -9.60 -13.92 -0.13
CA CYS A 79 -8.94 -15.22 -0.21
C CYS A 79 -9.07 -15.97 1.13
N SER A 80 -9.34 -17.27 1.10
CA SER A 80 -9.72 -18.09 2.26
C SER A 80 -8.73 -18.06 3.44
N PHE A 81 -7.47 -17.79 3.19
CA PHE A 81 -6.40 -17.71 4.21
C PHE A 81 -6.06 -16.28 4.64
N CYS A 82 -6.67 -15.25 4.03
CA CYS A 82 -6.17 -13.88 4.12
C CYS A 82 -6.98 -13.01 5.10
N VAL A 83 -6.29 -12.40 6.04
CA VAL A 83 -6.88 -11.50 7.05
C VAL A 83 -6.99 -10.04 6.56
N VAL A 84 -6.39 -9.68 5.42
CA VAL A 84 -6.31 -8.29 4.93
C VAL A 84 -7.67 -7.58 4.81
N PRO A 85 -8.74 -8.19 4.26
CA PRO A 85 -10.05 -7.53 4.21
C PRO A 85 -10.58 -7.10 5.58
N TYR A 86 -10.24 -7.85 6.62
CA TYR A 86 -10.69 -7.61 8.00
C TYR A 86 -9.81 -6.61 8.77
N THR A 87 -8.54 -6.47 8.39
CA THR A 87 -7.56 -5.60 9.09
C THR A 87 -7.22 -4.32 8.34
N ARG A 88 -7.42 -4.30 7.03
CA ARG A 88 -7.19 -3.15 6.14
C ARG A 88 -8.46 -2.67 5.45
N GLY A 89 -9.53 -3.49 5.48
CA GLY A 89 -10.84 -3.23 4.90
C GLY A 89 -10.87 -3.18 3.38
N ALA A 90 -11.95 -2.59 2.86
CA ALA A 90 -12.19 -2.45 1.43
C ALA A 90 -11.04 -1.77 0.72
N GLU A 91 -10.84 -2.16 -0.54
CA GLU A 91 -9.81 -1.57 -1.39
C GLU A 91 -10.03 -0.07 -1.60
N PHE A 92 -8.95 0.68 -1.47
CA PHE A 92 -8.89 2.09 -1.82
C PHE A 92 -7.63 2.38 -2.61
N SER A 93 -7.81 2.87 -3.82
CA SER A 93 -6.72 3.32 -4.71
C SER A 93 -6.56 4.84 -4.63
N ARG A 94 -5.34 5.31 -4.33
CA ARG A 94 -5.04 6.73 -4.25
C ARG A 94 -5.24 7.42 -5.60
N PRO A 95 -5.72 8.69 -5.62
CA PRO A 95 -5.75 9.48 -6.84
C PRO A 95 -4.36 9.60 -7.48
N ILE A 96 -4.32 9.55 -8.82
CA ILE A 96 -3.05 9.61 -9.58
C ILE A 96 -2.27 10.88 -9.28
N GLU A 97 -2.95 12.02 -9.22
CA GLU A 97 -2.30 13.32 -8.99
C GLU A 97 -1.57 13.38 -7.65
N ASP A 98 -2.10 12.74 -6.60
CA ASP A 98 -1.47 12.73 -5.29
C ASP A 98 -0.21 11.85 -5.28
N ILE A 99 -0.25 10.72 -6.00
CA ILE A 99 0.94 9.87 -6.19
C ILE A 99 2.01 10.63 -7.01
N LEU A 100 1.61 11.31 -8.08
CA LEU A 100 2.56 12.06 -8.91
C LEU A 100 3.19 13.25 -8.17
N LYS A 101 2.46 13.92 -7.27
CA LYS A 101 3.03 14.95 -6.37
C LYS A 101 4.12 14.33 -5.50
N GLU A 102 3.85 13.17 -4.89
CA GLU A 102 4.82 12.46 -4.06
C GLU A 102 6.06 12.03 -4.86
N VAL A 103 5.87 11.47 -6.05
CA VAL A 103 6.97 11.11 -6.97
C VAL A 103 7.85 12.32 -7.30
N LYS A 104 7.25 13.49 -7.55
CA LYS A 104 7.99 14.73 -7.82
C LYS A 104 8.83 15.18 -6.62
N ILE A 105 8.29 15.10 -5.40
CA ILE A 105 9.03 15.41 -4.17
C ILE A 105 10.24 14.49 -4.04
N TYR A 106 10.06 13.18 -4.23
CA TYR A 106 11.14 12.21 -4.13
C TYR A 106 12.19 12.39 -5.24
N SER A 107 11.76 12.65 -6.47
CA SER A 107 12.67 12.87 -7.60
C SER A 107 13.58 14.09 -7.38
N SER A 108 13.06 15.16 -6.76
CA SER A 108 13.82 16.35 -6.37
C SER A 108 14.85 16.05 -5.27
N ASN A 109 14.65 15.01 -4.48
CA ASN A 109 15.55 14.53 -3.43
C ASN A 109 16.51 13.43 -3.89
N LYS A 110 16.80 13.34 -5.18
CA LYS A 110 17.75 12.39 -5.80
C LYS A 110 17.30 10.92 -5.80
N ILE A 111 16.06 10.61 -5.47
CA ILE A 111 15.51 9.27 -5.62
C ILE A 111 15.47 8.90 -7.10
N LYS A 112 15.92 7.70 -7.44
CA LYS A 112 16.00 7.17 -8.80
C LYS A 112 15.08 5.99 -9.05
N GLU A 113 14.63 5.36 -7.99
CA GLU A 113 13.75 4.19 -8.05
C GLU A 113 12.52 4.40 -7.18
N ILE A 114 11.36 4.10 -7.75
CA ILE A 114 10.08 4.07 -7.04
C ILE A 114 9.57 2.63 -6.99
N ILE A 115 9.15 2.22 -5.79
CA ILE A 115 8.55 0.91 -5.55
C ILE A 115 7.11 1.14 -5.09
N LEU A 116 6.15 0.76 -5.93
CA LEU A 116 4.72 0.91 -5.64
C LEU A 116 4.25 -0.21 -4.71
N LEU A 117 3.59 0.15 -3.64
CA LEU A 117 3.11 -0.76 -2.59
C LEU A 117 1.59 -0.69 -2.43
N GLY A 118 1.04 -1.83 -2.02
CA GLY A 118 -0.34 -2.01 -1.61
C GLY A 118 -0.56 -3.44 -1.16
N GLN A 119 -1.79 -3.84 -0.91
CA GLN A 119 -2.15 -5.21 -0.58
C GLN A 119 -2.44 -6.05 -1.83
N ASN A 120 -2.88 -5.39 -2.92
CA ASN A 120 -3.12 -5.98 -4.23
C ASN A 120 -2.87 -4.92 -5.32
N VAL A 121 -1.60 -4.58 -5.56
CA VAL A 121 -1.21 -3.41 -6.34
C VAL A 121 -1.69 -3.47 -7.79
N ASN A 122 -1.74 -4.65 -8.40
CA ASN A 122 -2.18 -4.77 -9.78
C ASN A 122 -3.70 -4.58 -9.99
N ALA A 123 -4.49 -4.54 -8.90
CA ALA A 123 -5.89 -4.10 -8.94
C ALA A 123 -6.06 -2.57 -8.86
N TYR A 124 -4.98 -1.79 -8.79
CA TYR A 124 -5.05 -0.33 -8.71
C TYR A 124 -5.99 0.28 -9.75
N HIS A 125 -6.87 1.16 -9.28
CA HIS A 125 -7.88 1.85 -10.11
C HIS A 125 -8.10 3.31 -9.67
N GLY A 126 -7.02 4.03 -9.44
CA GLY A 126 -7.06 5.43 -8.96
C GLY A 126 -7.71 6.38 -9.96
N VAL A 127 -8.32 7.44 -9.44
CA VAL A 127 -8.95 8.47 -10.27
C VAL A 127 -7.88 9.39 -10.86
N GLY A 128 -7.98 9.62 -12.17
CA GLY A 128 -7.15 10.59 -12.89
C GLY A 128 -7.72 12.01 -12.89
N ALA A 129 -6.97 12.97 -13.43
CA ALA A 129 -7.38 14.38 -13.54
C ALA A 129 -8.68 14.59 -14.35
N ASP A 130 -9.01 13.63 -15.23
CA ASP A 130 -10.25 13.63 -16.03
C ASP A 130 -11.46 13.05 -15.26
N GLY A 131 -11.31 12.74 -13.98
CA GLY A 131 -12.33 12.13 -13.14
C GLY A 131 -12.62 10.65 -13.44
N LYS A 132 -11.87 10.02 -14.36
CA LYS A 132 -12.05 8.61 -14.72
C LYS A 132 -11.07 7.72 -13.97
N SER A 133 -11.52 6.51 -13.67
CA SER A 133 -10.63 5.46 -13.13
C SER A 133 -9.56 5.08 -14.16
N LYS A 134 -8.34 4.86 -13.67
CA LYS A 134 -7.16 4.47 -14.43
C LYS A 134 -6.47 3.29 -13.74
N ASP A 135 -5.95 2.39 -14.53
CA ASP A 135 -5.25 1.19 -14.07
C ASP A 135 -3.79 1.45 -13.67
N LEU A 136 -3.14 0.41 -13.15
CA LEU A 136 -1.73 0.45 -12.76
C LEU A 136 -0.82 0.75 -13.94
N ALA A 137 -1.12 0.22 -15.13
CA ALA A 137 -0.31 0.46 -16.34
C ALA A 137 -0.29 1.95 -16.70
N TYR A 138 -1.43 2.62 -16.61
CA TYR A 138 -1.50 4.07 -16.80
C TYR A 138 -0.67 4.84 -15.75
N LEU A 139 -0.79 4.47 -14.46
CA LEU A 139 0.00 5.09 -13.39
C LEU A 139 1.51 4.93 -13.63
N ILE A 140 1.97 3.71 -13.99
CA ILE A 140 3.37 3.43 -14.29
C ILE A 140 3.84 4.31 -15.46
N ASN A 141 3.06 4.45 -16.53
CA ASN A 141 3.41 5.32 -17.64
C ASN A 141 3.56 6.77 -17.18
N LYS A 142 2.64 7.28 -16.36
CA LYS A 142 2.73 8.64 -15.82
C LYS A 142 3.95 8.85 -14.93
N ILE A 143 4.30 7.91 -14.09
CA ILE A 143 5.53 7.99 -13.27
C ILE A 143 6.78 7.96 -14.18
N SER A 144 6.75 7.19 -15.27
CA SER A 144 7.88 7.10 -16.20
C SER A 144 8.17 8.38 -16.98
N GLU A 145 7.20 9.29 -17.09
CA GLU A 145 7.39 10.62 -17.68
C GLU A 145 8.30 11.51 -16.81
N VAL A 146 8.47 11.19 -15.51
CA VAL A 146 9.39 11.91 -14.63
C VAL A 146 10.84 11.50 -14.97
N GLU A 147 11.59 12.42 -15.53
CA GLU A 147 12.93 12.14 -16.10
C GLU A 147 13.92 11.58 -15.07
N GLN A 148 13.88 12.10 -13.84
CA GLN A 148 14.78 11.74 -12.75
C GLN A 148 14.58 10.31 -12.27
N ILE A 149 13.37 9.76 -12.39
CA ILE A 149 13.06 8.38 -12.06
C ILE A 149 13.59 7.47 -13.17
N LYS A 150 14.41 6.51 -12.79
CA LYS A 150 15.09 5.58 -13.72
C LYS A 150 14.55 4.15 -13.63
N ARG A 151 13.95 3.78 -12.49
CA ARG A 151 13.37 2.45 -12.27
C ARG A 151 12.04 2.54 -11.54
N ILE A 152 11.13 1.69 -11.95
CA ILE A 152 9.81 1.51 -11.32
C ILE A 152 9.65 0.02 -11.02
N ARG A 153 9.16 -0.29 -9.83
CA ARG A 153 8.72 -1.64 -9.43
C ARG A 153 7.36 -1.56 -8.77
N TYR A 154 6.68 -2.66 -8.71
CA TYR A 154 5.50 -2.84 -7.87
C TYR A 154 5.55 -4.21 -7.18
N MET A 155 4.88 -4.32 -6.04
CA MET A 155 4.88 -5.51 -5.18
C MET A 155 3.46 -5.92 -4.85
N THR A 156 3.26 -7.19 -4.45
CA THR A 156 1.97 -7.72 -3.97
C THR A 156 0.88 -7.67 -5.04
N SER A 157 0.92 -8.64 -5.95
CA SER A 157 -0.06 -8.78 -7.02
C SER A 157 -0.91 -10.03 -6.83
N HIS A 158 -2.12 -10.00 -7.38
CA HIS A 158 -3.01 -11.16 -7.47
C HIS A 158 -3.13 -11.62 -8.94
N PRO A 159 -3.05 -12.93 -9.24
CA PRO A 159 -3.07 -13.43 -10.62
C PRO A 159 -4.31 -12.99 -11.43
N ILE A 160 -5.47 -12.89 -10.79
CA ILE A 160 -6.74 -12.51 -11.43
C ILE A 160 -6.75 -11.07 -11.96
N ASP A 161 -5.95 -10.19 -11.34
CA ASP A 161 -5.88 -8.76 -11.70
C ASP A 161 -4.72 -8.45 -12.66
N MET A 162 -4.13 -9.47 -13.26
CA MET A 162 -3.07 -9.30 -14.27
C MET A 162 -3.70 -8.95 -15.62
N SER A 163 -3.90 -7.65 -15.86
CA SER A 163 -4.53 -7.13 -17.09
C SER A 163 -3.58 -7.17 -18.29
N ASP A 164 -4.15 -7.24 -19.50
CA ASP A 164 -3.36 -7.17 -20.74
C ASP A 164 -2.55 -5.87 -20.84
N SER A 165 -3.10 -4.74 -20.40
CA SER A 165 -2.39 -3.45 -20.32
C SER A 165 -1.15 -3.52 -19.44
N LEU A 166 -1.23 -4.25 -18.32
CA LEU A 166 -0.11 -4.41 -17.39
C LEU A 166 0.95 -5.38 -17.96
N ILE A 167 0.53 -6.43 -18.65
CA ILE A 167 1.44 -7.34 -19.36
C ILE A 167 2.18 -6.56 -20.46
N ASP A 168 1.45 -5.82 -21.25
CA ASP A 168 1.96 -5.03 -22.37
C ASP A 168 3.02 -4.01 -21.94
N ILE A 169 2.78 -3.31 -20.82
CA ILE A 169 3.73 -2.28 -20.36
C ILE A 169 5.06 -2.86 -19.90
N HIS A 170 5.10 -4.12 -19.43
CA HIS A 170 6.36 -4.80 -19.11
C HIS A 170 7.28 -4.95 -20.34
N GLY A 171 6.69 -5.09 -21.52
CA GLY A 171 7.44 -5.15 -22.77
C GLY A 171 7.76 -3.79 -23.40
N LYS A 172 7.02 -2.75 -23.01
CA LYS A 172 7.08 -1.43 -23.69
C LYS A 172 7.77 -0.34 -22.89
N ASN A 173 7.73 -0.39 -21.55
CA ASN A 173 8.28 0.66 -20.70
C ASN A 173 9.67 0.29 -20.15
N PRO A 174 10.76 0.96 -20.61
CA PRO A 174 12.11 0.60 -20.24
C PRO A 174 12.46 0.92 -18.78
N LYS A 175 11.65 1.74 -18.09
CA LYS A 175 11.83 2.06 -16.67
C LYS A 175 11.15 1.05 -15.74
N LEU A 176 10.17 0.29 -16.25
CA LEU A 176 9.54 -0.78 -15.48
C LEU A 176 10.49 -1.99 -15.42
N MET A 177 10.87 -2.37 -14.21
CA MET A 177 11.77 -3.51 -14.04
C MET A 177 11.11 -4.82 -14.44
N PRO A 178 11.87 -5.76 -15.09
CA PRO A 178 11.39 -7.09 -15.43
C PRO A 178 11.32 -7.98 -14.18
N PHE A 179 10.53 -7.55 -13.21
CA PHE A 179 10.31 -8.20 -11.92
C PHE A 179 8.82 -8.21 -11.62
N LEU A 180 8.30 -9.39 -11.32
CA LEU A 180 6.90 -9.60 -10.99
C LEU A 180 6.76 -10.41 -9.71
N HIS A 181 6.16 -9.82 -8.68
CA HIS A 181 5.74 -10.52 -7.48
C HIS A 181 4.28 -10.95 -7.64
N LEU A 182 4.06 -12.19 -8.07
CA LEU A 182 2.75 -12.76 -8.39
C LEU A 182 2.58 -14.12 -7.69
N PRO A 183 2.19 -14.15 -6.41
CA PRO A 183 2.03 -15.39 -5.66
C PRO A 183 0.86 -16.23 -6.20
N ILE A 184 1.14 -17.44 -6.65
CA ILE A 184 0.12 -18.41 -7.13
C ILE A 184 -0.44 -19.29 -6.02
N GLN A 185 0.11 -19.17 -4.80
CA GLN A 185 -0.27 -19.85 -3.55
C GLN A 185 -0.10 -21.37 -3.57
N SER A 186 -0.53 -22.07 -4.61
CA SER A 186 -0.36 -23.53 -4.78
C SER A 186 -0.25 -23.89 -6.26
N GLY A 187 0.48 -24.98 -6.57
CA GLY A 187 0.48 -25.65 -7.87
C GLY A 187 -0.58 -26.75 -7.99
N SER A 188 -1.48 -26.88 -7.03
CA SER A 188 -2.51 -27.92 -6.99
C SER A 188 -3.91 -27.31 -7.07
N ASP A 189 -4.68 -27.67 -8.10
CA ASP A 189 -6.07 -27.25 -8.25
C ASP A 189 -6.96 -27.70 -7.08
N LYS A 190 -6.61 -28.81 -6.42
CA LYS A 190 -7.33 -29.29 -5.23
C LYS A 190 -7.17 -28.34 -4.04
N ILE A 191 -6.03 -27.66 -3.93
CA ILE A 191 -5.74 -26.71 -2.85
C ILE A 191 -6.30 -25.32 -3.19
N LEU A 192 -6.35 -24.96 -4.48
CA LEU A 192 -6.86 -23.66 -4.94
C LEU A 192 -8.38 -23.56 -4.96
N LYS A 193 -9.09 -24.70 -4.93
CA LYS A 193 -10.56 -24.80 -4.83
C LYS A 193 -11.01 -24.72 -3.38
#